data_7f1eff67408796c4370c01f07349d6d9
#
_entry.id   7f1eff67408796c4370c01f07349d6d9
#
_cell.length_a   1.000
_cell.length_b   1.000
_cell.length_c   1.000
_cell.angle_alpha   90.00
_cell.angle_beta   90.00
_cell.angle_gamma   90.00
#
_symmetry.space_group_name_H-M   'P 1'
#
loop_
_entity.id
_entity.type
_entity.pdbx_description
1 polymer ?
#
loop_
_entity_poly.entity_id
_entity_poly.type
_entity_poly.pdbx_seq_one_letter_code
_entity_poly.pdbx_strand_id
1 'polypeptide(L)'
;MTYHDHAAVAAPILLTIIQVASPTWKQVNVFAPRFPLERQYSSFSELERLEMLEKTKEMFYHGYDNYMEHAFPLDELNPLHCCGRGPDYEQPDNININDVLGDYCLTLVDTLDMLAIMGNKSEFQKAAKLVVDTVDFEKSNVVQVFEATIRMLGGLLSGHLLMEDSR
;
A
#
# COMPACT_ATOMS: atom_id res chain seq x y z
N MET A 1 -14.40 -15.75 27.23
CA MET A 1 -14.58 -14.53 26.45
C MET A 1 -13.90 -14.78 25.13
N THR A 2 -14.63 -15.05 24.09
CA THR A 2 -14.13 -15.61 22.84
C THR A 2 -13.74 -14.48 21.89
N TYR A 3 -12.66 -14.66 21.14
CA TYR A 3 -12.04 -13.72 20.19
C TYR A 3 -13.01 -13.12 19.14
N HIS A 4 -14.20 -13.70 19.00
CA HIS A 4 -15.26 -13.24 18.10
C HIS A 4 -15.93 -11.91 18.49
N ASP A 5 -15.83 -11.47 19.75
CA ASP A 5 -16.53 -10.27 20.19
C ASP A 5 -15.81 -8.96 19.87
N HIS A 6 -14.50 -9.01 19.58
CA HIS A 6 -13.72 -7.79 19.28
C HIS A 6 -13.87 -7.31 17.82
N ALA A 7 -14.07 -8.23 16.89
CA ALA A 7 -14.32 -7.87 15.48
C ALA A 7 -15.67 -7.19 15.28
N ALA A 8 -16.68 -7.60 16.05
CA ALA A 8 -18.04 -7.05 15.99
C ALA A 8 -18.12 -5.61 16.53
N VAL A 9 -17.17 -5.19 17.38
CA VAL A 9 -17.12 -3.82 17.94
C VAL A 9 -16.25 -2.89 17.10
N ALA A 10 -15.20 -3.42 16.45
CA ALA A 10 -14.30 -2.62 15.62
C ALA A 10 -14.96 -2.14 14.32
N ALA A 11 -15.78 -2.95 13.69
CA ALA A 11 -16.46 -2.60 12.44
C ALA A 11 -17.37 -1.35 12.56
N PRO A 12 -18.25 -1.21 13.57
CA PRO A 12 -19.08 0.00 13.71
C PRO A 12 -18.26 1.24 14.08
N ILE A 13 -17.15 1.10 14.81
CA ILE A 13 -16.27 2.25 15.13
C ILE A 13 -15.55 2.72 13.87
N LEU A 14 -15.05 1.82 13.05
CA LEU A 14 -14.43 2.13 11.76
C LEU A 14 -15.42 2.80 10.79
N LEU A 15 -16.64 2.27 10.70
CA LEU A 15 -17.73 2.86 9.91
C LEU A 15 -18.12 4.27 10.43
N THR A 16 -18.11 4.50 11.73
CA THR A 16 -18.41 5.80 12.32
C THR A 16 -17.30 6.81 12.04
N ILE A 17 -16.04 6.40 12.08
CA ILE A 17 -14.90 7.25 11.70
C ILE A 17 -14.96 7.62 10.20
N ILE A 18 -15.33 6.67 9.35
CA ILE A 18 -15.48 6.90 7.91
C ILE A 18 -16.66 7.82 7.62
N GLN A 19 -17.79 7.70 8.34
CA GLN A 19 -18.95 8.56 8.18
C GLN A 19 -18.75 10.00 8.71
N VAL A 20 -17.95 10.18 9.75
CA VAL A 20 -17.58 11.51 10.25
C VAL A 20 -16.54 12.18 9.35
N ALA A 21 -15.76 11.37 8.61
CA ALA A 21 -14.76 11.85 7.67
C ALA A 21 -15.29 12.10 6.25
N SER A 22 -16.61 12.18 6.02
CA SER A 22 -17.15 12.69 4.75
C SER A 22 -17.39 14.20 4.78
N PRO A 23 -16.34 15.03 4.95
CA PRO A 23 -16.39 16.40 4.52
C PRO A 23 -16.37 16.36 3.00
N THR A 24 -17.06 17.27 2.39
CA THR A 24 -16.80 17.70 1.03
C THR A 24 -15.30 18.00 0.89
N TRP A 25 -14.50 17.01 0.59
CA TRP A 25 -13.12 17.20 0.18
C TRP A 25 -13.17 17.99 -1.13
N LYS A 26 -13.27 19.32 -1.00
CA LYS A 26 -12.84 20.18 -2.10
C LYS A 26 -11.46 19.66 -2.46
N GLN A 27 -11.27 19.24 -3.71
CA GLN A 27 -9.96 18.82 -4.20
C GLN A 27 -8.95 19.90 -3.79
N VAL A 28 -8.25 19.63 -2.71
CA VAL A 28 -7.13 20.47 -2.29
C VAL A 28 -6.05 20.10 -3.28
N ASN A 29 -5.79 20.99 -4.23
CA ASN A 29 -4.61 20.82 -5.06
C ASN A 29 -3.38 20.93 -4.14
N VAL A 30 -2.91 19.78 -3.68
CA VAL A 30 -1.78 19.66 -2.76
C VAL A 30 -0.52 20.28 -3.36
N PHE A 31 -0.44 20.35 -4.69
CA PHE A 31 0.67 20.89 -5.45
C PHE A 31 0.52 22.38 -5.80
N ALA A 32 -0.61 23.01 -5.46
CA ALA A 32 -0.74 24.45 -5.67
C ALA A 32 0.13 25.22 -4.66
N PRO A 33 1.04 26.12 -5.11
CA PRO A 33 1.87 26.92 -4.21
C PRO A 33 0.98 27.74 -3.27
N ARG A 34 1.05 27.45 -1.98
CA ARG A 34 0.18 28.08 -0.96
C ARG A 34 0.75 29.36 -0.42
N PHE A 35 2.07 29.51 -0.47
CA PHE A 35 2.80 30.64 0.12
C PHE A 35 3.61 31.41 -0.93
N PRO A 36 3.83 32.72 -0.71
CA PRO A 36 4.66 33.53 -1.62
C PRO A 36 6.08 32.99 -1.84
N LEU A 37 6.69 32.42 -0.79
CA LEU A 37 8.01 31.80 -0.86
C LEU A 37 8.01 30.55 -1.75
N GLU A 38 6.99 29.71 -1.68
CA GLU A 38 6.86 28.56 -2.56
C GLU A 38 6.80 28.99 -4.03
N ARG A 39 6.04 30.05 -4.33
CA ARG A 39 5.96 30.62 -5.69
C ARG A 39 7.27 31.16 -6.18
N GLN A 40 8.03 31.76 -5.29
CA GLN A 40 9.33 32.39 -5.63
C GLN A 40 10.41 31.33 -5.90
N TYR A 41 10.39 30.20 -5.19
CA TYR A 41 11.42 29.15 -5.26
C TYR A 41 10.98 27.88 -5.98
N SER A 42 9.70 27.75 -6.36
CA SER A 42 9.25 26.64 -7.22
C SER A 42 9.55 26.97 -8.68
N SER A 43 10.80 26.80 -9.07
CA SER A 43 11.27 26.98 -10.45
C SER A 43 11.08 25.73 -11.32
N PHE A 44 10.33 24.74 -10.83
CA PHE A 44 10.11 23.48 -11.54
C PHE A 44 9.18 23.72 -12.71
N SER A 45 9.69 23.62 -13.92
CA SER A 45 8.89 23.79 -15.13
C SER A 45 7.93 22.64 -15.34
N GLU A 46 6.83 22.89 -16.03
CA GLU A 46 5.87 21.82 -16.36
C GLU A 46 6.51 20.69 -17.18
N LEU A 47 7.47 21.03 -18.04
CA LEU A 47 8.19 20.04 -18.83
C LEU A 47 9.05 19.14 -17.94
N GLU A 48 9.80 19.74 -17.00
CA GLU A 48 10.59 18.94 -16.03
C GLU A 48 9.70 18.08 -15.15
N ARG A 49 8.55 18.61 -14.73
CA ARG A 49 7.58 17.84 -13.94
C ARG A 49 7.09 16.60 -14.68
N LEU A 50 6.74 16.74 -15.96
CA LEU A 50 6.30 15.63 -16.78
C LEU A 50 7.42 14.61 -17.01
N GLU A 51 8.64 15.08 -17.27
CA GLU A 51 9.80 14.19 -17.41
C GLU A 51 10.07 13.38 -16.13
N MET A 52 10.04 14.07 -14.97
CA MET A 52 10.24 13.37 -13.69
C MET A 52 9.10 12.41 -13.37
N LEU A 53 7.86 12.73 -13.76
CA LEU A 53 6.73 11.82 -13.60
C LEU A 53 6.94 10.53 -14.38
N GLU A 54 7.38 10.61 -15.64
CA GLU A 54 7.65 9.40 -16.43
C GLU A 54 8.80 8.57 -15.84
N LYS A 55 9.89 9.21 -15.40
CA LYS A 55 10.97 8.51 -14.70
C LYS A 55 10.50 7.84 -13.40
N THR A 56 9.60 8.49 -12.65
CA THR A 56 9.01 7.92 -11.45
C THR A 56 8.18 6.69 -11.78
N LYS A 57 7.40 6.72 -12.86
CA LYS A 57 6.66 5.55 -13.34
C LYS A 57 7.59 4.40 -13.74
N GLU A 58 8.65 4.68 -14.49
CA GLU A 58 9.66 3.66 -14.86
C GLU A 58 10.26 3.00 -13.62
N MET A 59 10.65 3.79 -12.62
CA MET A 59 11.19 3.26 -11.36
C MET A 59 10.18 2.40 -10.62
N PHE A 60 8.94 2.84 -10.52
CA PHE A 60 7.88 2.09 -9.86
C PHE A 60 7.63 0.75 -10.55
N TYR A 61 7.42 0.76 -11.87
CA TYR A 61 7.15 -0.48 -12.61
C TYR A 61 8.37 -1.40 -12.64
N HIS A 62 9.58 -0.87 -12.65
CA HIS A 62 10.76 -1.71 -12.49
C HIS A 62 10.72 -2.50 -11.17
N GLY A 63 10.36 -1.88 -10.06
CA GLY A 63 10.21 -2.57 -8.78
C GLY A 63 9.02 -3.53 -8.76
N TYR A 64 7.85 -3.05 -9.19
CA TYR A 64 6.61 -3.81 -9.17
C TYR A 64 6.65 -5.06 -10.06
N ASP A 65 7.08 -4.92 -11.31
CA ASP A 65 7.12 -6.02 -12.27
C ASP A 65 8.10 -7.10 -11.80
N ASN A 66 9.27 -6.71 -11.30
CA ASN A 66 10.23 -7.67 -10.74
C ASN A 66 9.70 -8.38 -9.49
N TYR A 67 8.97 -7.67 -8.62
CA TYR A 67 8.30 -8.31 -7.49
C TYR A 67 7.26 -9.33 -7.98
N MET A 68 6.40 -8.96 -8.91
CA MET A 68 5.35 -9.84 -9.43
C MET A 68 5.91 -11.07 -10.13
N GLU A 69 7.03 -10.92 -10.85
CA GLU A 69 7.65 -12.03 -11.61
C GLU A 69 8.46 -12.98 -10.72
N HIS A 70 9.18 -12.44 -9.71
CA HIS A 70 10.20 -13.21 -9.00
C HIS A 70 9.89 -13.44 -7.51
N ALA A 71 8.98 -12.70 -6.93
CA ALA A 71 8.73 -12.73 -5.49
C ALA A 71 7.29 -13.07 -5.10
N PHE A 72 6.30 -12.59 -5.85
CA PHE A 72 4.89 -12.87 -5.51
C PHE A 72 4.64 -14.40 -5.46
N PRO A 73 3.93 -14.94 -4.46
CA PRO A 73 3.12 -14.25 -3.45
C PRO A 73 3.83 -13.98 -2.11
N LEU A 74 5.15 -14.04 -2.05
CA LEU A 74 5.88 -13.73 -0.82
C LEU A 74 5.87 -12.22 -0.54
N ASP A 75 6.31 -11.82 0.66
CA ASP A 75 6.15 -10.45 1.14
C ASP A 75 7.00 -9.43 0.38
N GLU A 76 8.23 -9.78 0.02
CA GLU A 76 9.14 -8.84 -0.65
C GLU A 76 10.08 -9.53 -1.62
N LEU A 77 10.64 -8.74 -2.52
CA LEU A 77 11.70 -9.16 -3.43
C LEU A 77 13.07 -9.04 -2.77
N ASN A 78 13.88 -10.10 -2.87
CA ASN A 78 15.31 -10.02 -2.64
C ASN A 78 16.00 -9.67 -3.97
N PRO A 79 16.39 -8.42 -4.21
CA PRO A 79 16.90 -7.99 -5.51
C PRO A 79 18.28 -8.54 -5.84
N LEU A 80 19.06 -8.95 -4.83
CA LEU A 80 20.39 -9.50 -5.03
C LEU A 80 20.35 -10.94 -5.57
N HIS A 81 19.28 -11.67 -5.26
CA HIS A 81 19.15 -13.09 -5.63
C HIS A 81 17.98 -13.34 -6.58
N CYS A 82 17.23 -12.31 -6.96
CA CYS A 82 16.03 -12.39 -7.81
C CYS A 82 15.06 -13.46 -7.33
N CYS A 83 14.74 -13.45 -6.04
CA CYS A 83 13.80 -14.39 -5.43
C CYS A 83 12.93 -13.70 -4.38
N GLY A 84 11.78 -14.29 -4.10
CA GLY A 84 10.90 -13.79 -3.05
C GLY A 84 11.48 -14.05 -1.65
N ARG A 85 11.10 -13.19 -0.69
CA ARG A 85 11.38 -13.32 0.72
C ARG A 85 10.08 -13.25 1.50
N GLY A 86 9.85 -14.24 2.33
CA GLY A 86 8.75 -14.36 3.28
C GLY A 86 9.29 -14.84 4.62
N PRO A 87 8.50 -15.54 5.43
CA PRO A 87 8.90 -16.00 6.77
C PRO A 87 10.20 -16.80 6.74
N ASP A 88 11.10 -16.45 7.67
CA ASP A 88 12.37 -17.14 7.89
C ASP A 88 12.21 -18.18 8.99
N TYR A 89 11.78 -19.38 8.63
CA TYR A 89 11.56 -20.47 9.58
C TYR A 89 12.84 -21.05 10.18
N GLU A 90 14.00 -20.81 9.53
CA GLU A 90 15.30 -21.28 10.02
C GLU A 90 15.84 -20.35 11.11
N GLN A 91 15.44 -19.07 11.10
CA GLN A 91 15.84 -18.04 12.05
C GLN A 91 14.61 -17.33 12.62
N PRO A 92 13.87 -17.95 13.55
CA PRO A 92 12.65 -17.36 14.12
C PRO A 92 12.87 -15.99 14.80
N ASP A 93 14.06 -15.73 15.30
CA ASP A 93 14.46 -14.46 15.93
C ASP A 93 14.72 -13.33 14.90
N ASN A 94 14.60 -13.61 13.61
CA ASN A 94 14.73 -12.60 12.56
C ASN A 94 13.45 -11.76 12.46
N ILE A 95 13.24 -10.89 13.46
CA ILE A 95 12.02 -10.07 13.59
C ILE A 95 11.78 -9.14 12.41
N ASN A 96 12.82 -8.71 11.71
CA ASN A 96 12.69 -7.83 10.56
C ASN A 96 12.05 -8.54 9.34
N ILE A 97 12.10 -9.84 9.30
CA ILE A 97 11.48 -10.67 8.27
C ILE A 97 10.17 -11.26 8.80
N ASN A 98 10.20 -11.87 9.98
CA ASN A 98 9.05 -12.60 10.50
C ASN A 98 7.94 -11.67 11.00
N ASP A 99 8.29 -10.70 11.85
CA ASP A 99 7.28 -9.86 12.54
C ASP A 99 6.90 -8.62 11.71
N VAL A 100 7.85 -8.06 10.96
CA VAL A 100 7.64 -6.83 10.18
C VAL A 100 6.90 -7.11 8.88
N LEU A 101 7.25 -8.17 8.17
CA LEU A 101 6.62 -8.53 6.90
C LEU A 101 5.27 -9.25 7.09
N GLY A 102 5.18 -10.14 8.06
CA GLY A 102 3.95 -10.75 8.54
C GLY A 102 3.33 -11.83 7.65
N ASP A 103 3.95 -12.16 6.53
CA ASP A 103 3.46 -13.18 5.58
C ASP A 103 2.08 -12.84 4.97
N TYR A 104 1.92 -11.58 4.49
CA TYR A 104 0.66 -11.04 3.97
C TYR A 104 0.73 -10.55 2.52
N CYS A 105 1.71 -11.01 1.73
CA CYS A 105 1.98 -10.44 0.39
C CYS A 105 2.21 -8.92 0.47
N LEU A 106 2.98 -8.49 1.45
CA LEU A 106 3.05 -7.12 1.93
C LEU A 106 3.35 -6.10 0.81
N THR A 107 4.30 -6.40 -0.08
CA THR A 107 4.61 -5.52 -1.21
C THR A 107 3.40 -5.33 -2.15
N LEU A 108 2.60 -6.37 -2.38
CA LEU A 108 1.40 -6.25 -3.21
C LEU A 108 0.40 -5.27 -2.59
N VAL A 109 0.18 -5.36 -1.27
CA VAL A 109 -0.73 -4.45 -0.56
C VAL A 109 -0.19 -3.02 -0.59
N ASP A 110 1.10 -2.82 -0.32
CA ASP A 110 1.77 -1.51 -0.32
C ASP A 110 1.74 -0.83 -1.71
N THR A 111 1.59 -1.58 -2.79
CA THR A 111 1.58 -1.02 -4.16
C THR A 111 0.21 -0.64 -4.68
N LEU A 112 -0.88 -0.99 -3.99
CA LEU A 112 -2.24 -0.77 -4.48
C LEU A 112 -2.54 0.71 -4.81
N ASP A 113 -2.28 1.60 -3.87
CA ASP A 113 -2.55 3.02 -4.05
C ASP A 113 -1.65 3.65 -5.12
N MET A 114 -0.40 3.22 -5.24
CA MET A 114 0.50 3.67 -6.29
C MET A 114 0.01 3.28 -7.68
N LEU A 115 -0.49 2.07 -7.88
CA LEU A 115 -1.08 1.65 -9.15
C LEU A 115 -2.26 2.53 -9.55
N ALA A 116 -3.12 2.87 -8.58
CA ALA A 116 -4.24 3.78 -8.81
C ALA A 116 -3.77 5.21 -9.15
N ILE A 117 -2.82 5.77 -8.38
CA ILE A 117 -2.28 7.12 -8.56
C ILE A 117 -1.53 7.25 -9.88
N MET A 118 -0.79 6.22 -10.30
CA MET A 118 -0.10 6.18 -11.59
C MET A 118 -1.07 6.04 -12.78
N GLY A 119 -2.36 5.86 -12.53
CA GLY A 119 -3.40 5.81 -13.54
C GLY A 119 -3.56 4.46 -14.24
N ASN A 120 -2.95 3.40 -13.74
CA ASN A 120 -3.10 2.06 -14.31
C ASN A 120 -4.28 1.31 -13.68
N LYS A 121 -5.47 1.73 -14.04
CA LYS A 121 -6.73 1.18 -13.51
C LYS A 121 -6.83 -0.35 -13.70
N SER A 122 -6.40 -0.86 -14.84
CA SER A 122 -6.46 -2.30 -15.15
C SER A 122 -5.58 -3.10 -14.20
N GLU A 123 -4.34 -2.66 -13.97
CA GLU A 123 -3.41 -3.35 -13.09
C GLU A 123 -3.82 -3.19 -11.63
N PHE A 124 -4.31 -2.01 -11.23
CA PHE A 124 -4.88 -1.79 -9.89
C PHE A 124 -6.01 -2.79 -9.59
N GLN A 125 -6.96 -2.98 -10.53
CA GLN A 125 -8.06 -3.92 -10.35
C GLN A 125 -7.58 -5.37 -10.24
N LYS A 126 -6.57 -5.76 -11.04
CA LYS A 126 -5.96 -7.09 -10.94
C LYS A 126 -5.25 -7.28 -9.59
N ALA A 127 -4.42 -6.31 -9.19
CA ALA A 127 -3.72 -6.35 -7.92
C ALA A 127 -4.68 -6.43 -6.73
N ALA A 128 -5.74 -5.63 -6.73
CA ALA A 128 -6.78 -5.70 -5.70
C ALA A 128 -7.47 -7.06 -5.65
N LYS A 129 -7.75 -7.67 -6.82
CA LYS A 129 -8.28 -9.03 -6.86
C LYS A 129 -7.29 -10.05 -6.31
N LEU A 130 -6.02 -9.95 -6.66
CA LEU A 130 -4.98 -10.84 -6.12
C LEU A 130 -4.87 -10.71 -4.60
N VAL A 131 -4.96 -9.49 -4.05
CA VAL A 131 -4.99 -9.30 -2.58
C VAL A 131 -6.14 -10.06 -1.95
N VAL A 132 -7.35 -9.93 -2.51
CA VAL A 132 -8.53 -10.66 -1.99
C VAL A 132 -8.37 -12.17 -2.09
N ASP A 133 -7.71 -12.65 -3.15
CA ASP A 133 -7.55 -14.08 -3.42
C ASP A 133 -6.38 -14.71 -2.60
N THR A 134 -5.39 -13.92 -2.15
CA THR A 134 -4.14 -14.46 -1.57
C THR A 134 -3.88 -14.05 -0.13
N VAL A 135 -4.32 -12.86 0.30
CA VAL A 135 -4.05 -12.39 1.67
C VAL A 135 -4.98 -13.09 2.65
N ASP A 136 -4.39 -13.79 3.61
CA ASP A 136 -5.09 -14.50 4.68
C ASP A 136 -4.59 -14.01 6.04
N PHE A 137 -5.53 -13.69 6.93
CA PHE A 137 -5.24 -13.25 8.29
C PHE A 137 -5.44 -14.36 9.34
N GLU A 138 -5.90 -15.53 8.95
CA GLU A 138 -6.05 -16.68 9.84
C GLU A 138 -4.73 -17.43 10.01
N LYS A 139 -3.66 -16.71 10.37
CA LYS A 139 -2.31 -17.23 10.55
C LYS A 139 -1.88 -17.15 12.01
N SER A 140 -1.12 -18.17 12.45
CA SER A 140 -0.49 -18.18 13.78
C SER A 140 0.92 -17.58 13.67
N ASN A 141 0.98 -16.27 13.52
CA ASN A 141 2.23 -15.52 13.46
C ASN A 141 2.25 -14.36 14.44
N VAL A 142 3.44 -13.82 14.72
CA VAL A 142 3.64 -12.59 15.46
C VAL A 142 3.85 -11.47 14.48
N VAL A 143 3.22 -10.31 14.69
CA VAL A 143 3.37 -9.16 13.81
C VAL A 143 3.72 -7.91 14.61
N GLN A 144 4.50 -7.03 14.03
CA GLN A 144 4.68 -5.68 14.57
C GLN A 144 3.42 -4.86 14.35
N VAL A 145 2.73 -4.49 15.44
CA VAL A 145 1.47 -3.75 15.38
C VAL A 145 1.61 -2.42 14.62
N PHE A 146 2.72 -1.72 14.78
CA PHE A 146 2.98 -0.47 14.08
C PHE A 146 3.02 -0.70 12.56
N GLU A 147 3.83 -1.64 12.08
CA GLU A 147 3.96 -1.97 10.66
C GLU A 147 2.64 -2.49 10.08
N ALA A 148 1.98 -3.42 10.77
CA ALA A 148 0.69 -3.95 10.34
C ALA A 148 -0.38 -2.85 10.23
N THR A 149 -0.36 -1.86 11.12
CA THR A 149 -1.32 -0.76 11.09
C THR A 149 -1.08 0.17 9.90
N ILE A 150 0.15 0.59 9.64
CA ILE A 150 0.43 1.53 8.57
C ILE A 150 0.41 0.87 7.19
N ARG A 151 0.95 -0.34 7.06
CA ARG A 151 1.10 -1.01 5.77
C ARG A 151 -0.14 -1.84 5.40
N MET A 152 -0.56 -2.78 6.24
CA MET A 152 -1.70 -3.63 5.94
C MET A 152 -3.03 -2.89 6.07
N LEU A 153 -3.34 -2.34 7.25
CA LEU A 153 -4.60 -1.63 7.44
C LEU A 153 -4.67 -0.37 6.58
N GLY A 154 -3.60 0.43 6.57
CA GLY A 154 -3.52 1.65 5.77
C GLY A 154 -3.61 1.37 4.27
N GLY A 155 -2.85 0.41 3.75
CA GLY A 155 -2.86 0.01 2.35
C GLY A 155 -4.20 -0.55 1.87
N LEU A 156 -4.83 -1.40 2.68
CA LEU A 156 -6.16 -1.96 2.35
C LEU A 156 -7.26 -0.89 2.39
N LEU A 157 -7.23 0.04 3.35
CA LEU A 157 -8.18 1.15 3.40
C LEU A 157 -8.00 2.11 2.22
N SER A 158 -6.76 2.45 1.88
CA SER A 158 -6.42 3.28 0.72
C SER A 158 -6.91 2.63 -0.57
N GLY A 159 -6.57 1.34 -0.77
CA GLY A 159 -7.01 0.57 -1.92
C GLY A 159 -8.53 0.49 -2.04
N HIS A 160 -9.25 0.30 -0.94
CA HIS A 160 -10.72 0.27 -0.91
C HIS A 160 -11.33 1.61 -1.35
N LEU A 161 -10.86 2.73 -0.79
CA LEU A 161 -11.36 4.07 -1.13
C LEU A 161 -11.11 4.41 -2.60
N LEU A 162 -9.92 4.10 -3.12
CA LEU A 162 -9.57 4.32 -4.51
C LEU A 162 -10.36 3.42 -5.48
N MET A 163 -10.77 2.23 -5.05
CA MET A 163 -11.63 1.33 -5.83
C MET A 163 -13.06 1.88 -5.93
N GLU A 164 -13.60 2.49 -4.87
CA GLU A 164 -14.91 3.12 -4.89
C GLU A 164 -14.96 4.33 -5.82
N ASP A 165 -13.95 5.19 -5.78
CA ASP A 165 -13.83 6.37 -6.66
C ASP A 165 -13.65 5.99 -8.14
N SER A 166 -13.24 4.77 -8.43
CA SER A 166 -12.99 4.29 -9.78
C SER A 166 -14.22 3.71 -10.49
N ARG A 167 -15.35 3.63 -9.80
CA ARG A 167 -16.64 3.17 -10.37
C ARG A 167 -17.38 4.31 -11.04
#